data_311b53db08ab74ef37b2a6a75ac4dcc1
#
_entry.id   311b53db08ab74ef37b2a6a75ac4dcc1
#
_cell.length_a   1.000
_cell.length_b   1.000
_cell.length_c   1.000
_cell.angle_alpha   90.00
_cell.angle_beta   90.00
_cell.angle_gamma   90.00
#
_symmetry.space_group_name_H-M   'P 1'
#
loop_
_entity.id
_entity.type
_entity.pdbx_description
1 polymer ?
#
loop_
_entity_poly.entity_id
_entity_poly.type
_entity_poly.pdbx_seq_one_letter_code
_entity_poly.pdbx_strand_id
1 'polypeptide(L)'
;MRIADDVTQLVGNTPLVRLNRLADGVDADVVAKLEFFNPAHSVKDRIGVAMIDAAQEAGLIRPDTIVVEPTSGNTGIALAMVCAARGIPVVLTMPETMSVERRMLLRAYGADLILTPGADGMAGAIAKAEELVKSDPRYLMPQQFANPANPAIHRRTTAEEIW
;
A
#
# COMPACT_ATOMS: atom_id res chain seq x y z
N MET A 1 -22.14 -19.19 2.17
CA MET A 1 -20.70 -18.98 2.42
C MET A 1 -20.23 -17.89 1.46
N ARG A 2 -19.54 -16.86 1.94
CA ARG A 2 -18.95 -15.82 1.06
C ARG A 2 -17.51 -16.23 0.76
N ILE A 3 -17.21 -16.44 -0.50
CA ILE A 3 -15.86 -16.73 -0.97
C ILE A 3 -15.39 -15.49 -1.74
N ALA A 4 -14.25 -14.91 -1.37
CA ALA A 4 -13.64 -13.81 -2.10
C ALA A 4 -12.87 -14.38 -3.32
N ASP A 5 -12.88 -13.65 -4.43
CA ASP A 5 -12.15 -14.06 -5.64
C ASP A 5 -10.63 -13.95 -5.45
N ASP A 6 -10.22 -12.92 -4.72
CA ASP A 6 -8.82 -12.73 -4.32
C ASP A 6 -8.71 -11.98 -2.98
N VAL A 7 -7.48 -11.84 -2.48
CA VAL A 7 -7.17 -11.21 -1.20
C VAL A 7 -7.55 -9.73 -1.12
N THR A 8 -7.64 -9.02 -2.26
CA THR A 8 -7.96 -7.59 -2.29
C THR A 8 -9.40 -7.32 -1.86
N GLN A 9 -10.31 -8.28 -2.03
CA GLN A 9 -11.70 -8.20 -1.58
C GLN A 9 -11.88 -8.36 -0.05
N LEU A 10 -10.81 -8.70 0.66
CA LEU A 10 -10.81 -8.84 2.12
C LEU A 10 -10.32 -7.58 2.83
N VAL A 11 -9.93 -6.55 2.08
CA VAL A 11 -9.43 -5.28 2.63
C VAL A 11 -10.59 -4.43 3.16
N GLY A 12 -10.37 -3.82 4.33
CA GLY A 12 -11.39 -2.99 4.98
C GLY A 12 -12.27 -3.78 5.98
N ASN A 13 -13.37 -3.16 6.39
CA ASN A 13 -14.27 -3.68 7.42
C ASN A 13 -13.54 -4.14 8.69
N THR A 14 -12.52 -3.39 9.06
CA THR A 14 -11.69 -3.69 10.23
C THR A 14 -12.47 -3.42 11.51
N PRO A 15 -12.28 -4.24 12.57
CA PRO A 15 -13.03 -4.08 13.80
C PRO A 15 -12.61 -2.85 14.59
N LEU A 16 -13.52 -2.38 15.43
CA LEU A 16 -13.27 -1.39 16.47
C LEU A 16 -13.25 -2.07 17.83
N VAL A 17 -12.32 -1.65 18.71
CA VAL A 17 -12.26 -2.13 20.10
C VAL A 17 -12.27 -0.96 21.06
N ARG A 18 -13.07 -1.06 22.13
CA ARG A 18 -13.09 -0.07 23.21
C ARG A 18 -11.85 -0.22 24.10
N LEU A 19 -11.21 0.91 24.39
CA LEU A 19 -10.06 0.95 25.31
C LEU A 19 -10.55 1.21 26.75
N ASN A 20 -10.81 0.15 27.49
CA ASN A 20 -11.43 0.26 28.81
C ASN A 20 -10.48 0.78 29.88
N ARG A 21 -9.26 0.19 29.99
CA ARG A 21 -8.32 0.54 31.08
C ARG A 21 -7.53 1.83 30.82
N LEU A 22 -7.13 2.07 29.57
CA LEU A 22 -6.35 3.26 29.21
C LEU A 22 -7.22 4.53 29.22
N ALA A 23 -8.53 4.38 29.05
CA ALA A 23 -9.49 5.47 29.05
C ALA A 23 -10.29 5.56 30.37
N ASP A 24 -9.85 4.89 31.43
CA ASP A 24 -10.49 4.97 32.72
C ASP A 24 -10.45 6.41 33.27
N GLY A 25 -11.62 6.92 33.69
CA GLY A 25 -11.79 8.31 34.15
C GLY A 25 -11.91 9.37 33.05
N VAL A 26 -11.91 8.99 31.75
CA VAL A 26 -12.18 9.90 30.65
C VAL A 26 -13.68 9.91 30.35
N ASP A 27 -14.26 11.11 30.26
CA ASP A 27 -15.68 11.30 29.90
C ASP A 27 -15.89 11.24 28.38
N ALA A 28 -15.49 10.11 27.77
CA ALA A 28 -15.66 9.81 26.36
C ALA A 28 -15.45 8.32 26.07
N ASP A 29 -16.09 7.82 25.02
CA ASP A 29 -15.82 6.51 24.48
C ASP A 29 -14.55 6.54 23.59
N VAL A 30 -13.46 5.99 24.09
CA VAL A 30 -12.22 5.88 23.32
C VAL A 30 -12.18 4.50 22.65
N VAL A 31 -12.11 4.49 21.31
CA VAL A 31 -12.07 3.26 20.51
C VAL A 31 -10.87 3.26 19.58
N ALA A 32 -10.30 2.09 19.36
CA ALA A 32 -9.23 1.87 18.40
C ALA A 32 -9.76 1.08 17.20
N LYS A 33 -9.54 1.58 15.98
CA LYS A 33 -9.81 0.86 14.74
C LYS A 33 -8.61 0.00 14.37
N LEU A 34 -8.79 -1.31 14.33
CA LEU A 34 -7.69 -2.27 14.25
C LEU A 34 -7.31 -2.57 12.79
N GLU A 35 -6.60 -1.64 12.14
CA GLU A 35 -6.21 -1.74 10.74
C GLU A 35 -5.21 -2.89 10.44
N PHE A 36 -4.60 -3.48 11.44
CA PHE A 36 -3.78 -4.68 11.26
C PHE A 36 -4.58 -5.95 10.91
N PHE A 37 -5.91 -5.90 10.97
CA PHE A 37 -6.78 -6.96 10.45
C PHE A 37 -6.89 -6.98 8.93
N ASN A 38 -6.41 -5.94 8.25
CA ASN A 38 -6.25 -6.02 6.80
C ASN A 38 -5.26 -7.13 6.41
N PRO A 39 -5.38 -7.73 5.21
CA PRO A 39 -4.57 -8.89 4.78
C PRO A 39 -3.06 -8.69 4.84
N ALA A 40 -2.54 -7.51 4.49
CA ALA A 40 -1.13 -7.16 4.63
C ALA A 40 -0.83 -6.35 5.90
N HIS A 41 -1.71 -6.45 6.89
CA HIS A 41 -1.59 -5.97 8.27
C HIS A 41 -1.45 -4.45 8.43
N SER A 42 -2.03 -3.64 7.54
CA SER A 42 -2.03 -2.19 7.74
C SER A 42 -3.18 -1.45 7.03
N VAL A 43 -3.41 -0.21 7.43
CA VAL A 43 -4.32 0.72 6.75
C VAL A 43 -3.92 0.97 5.28
N LYS A 44 -2.67 0.72 4.92
CA LYS A 44 -2.16 0.95 3.56
C LYS A 44 -2.70 -0.04 2.54
N ASP A 45 -3.25 -1.16 2.99
CA ASP A 45 -3.92 -2.12 2.11
C ASP A 45 -5.07 -1.44 1.37
N ARG A 46 -5.81 -0.55 2.07
CA ARG A 46 -6.90 0.24 1.47
C ARG A 46 -6.43 1.10 0.30
N ILE A 47 -5.35 1.85 0.50
CA ILE A 47 -4.82 2.72 -0.56
C ILE A 47 -4.12 1.91 -1.66
N GLY A 48 -3.47 0.79 -1.33
CA GLY A 48 -2.87 -0.12 -2.30
C GLY A 48 -3.92 -0.62 -3.32
N VAL A 49 -5.05 -1.12 -2.82
CA VAL A 49 -6.19 -1.53 -3.68
C VAL A 49 -6.73 -0.34 -4.46
N ALA A 50 -7.04 0.77 -3.79
CA ALA A 50 -7.70 1.91 -4.43
C ALA A 50 -6.86 2.57 -5.54
N MET A 51 -5.56 2.67 -5.37
CA MET A 51 -4.67 3.26 -6.39
C MET A 51 -4.54 2.35 -7.63
N ILE A 52 -4.48 1.04 -7.43
CA ILE A 52 -4.42 0.10 -8.55
C ILE A 52 -5.78 0.02 -9.27
N ASP A 53 -6.91 0.00 -8.53
CA ASP A 53 -8.25 0.06 -9.12
C ASP A 53 -8.42 1.30 -9.99
N ALA A 54 -8.08 2.48 -9.45
CA ALA A 54 -8.17 3.72 -10.19
C ALA A 54 -7.31 3.73 -11.46
N ALA A 55 -6.12 3.14 -11.40
CA ALA A 55 -5.24 3.00 -12.57
C ALA A 55 -5.81 2.03 -13.62
N GLN A 56 -6.46 0.94 -13.19
CA GLN A 56 -7.14 0.01 -14.08
C GLN A 56 -8.37 0.65 -14.74
N GLU A 57 -9.21 1.32 -13.96
CA GLU A 57 -10.40 2.04 -14.44
C GLU A 57 -10.02 3.14 -15.44
N ALA A 58 -8.89 3.81 -15.24
CA ALA A 58 -8.37 4.81 -16.16
C ALA A 58 -7.67 4.22 -17.40
N GLY A 59 -7.58 2.89 -17.54
CA GLY A 59 -6.90 2.23 -18.64
C GLY A 59 -5.36 2.41 -18.65
N LEU A 60 -4.78 2.78 -17.51
CA LEU A 60 -3.33 3.00 -17.38
C LEU A 60 -2.55 1.69 -17.18
N ILE A 61 -3.21 0.64 -16.70
CA ILE A 61 -2.62 -0.69 -16.55
C ILE A 61 -2.85 -1.49 -17.84
N ARG A 62 -1.76 -1.68 -18.57
CA ARG A 62 -1.69 -2.46 -19.82
C ARG A 62 -0.99 -3.81 -19.53
N PRO A 63 -1.02 -4.77 -20.48
CA PRO A 63 -0.38 -6.08 -20.28
C PRO A 63 1.13 -6.03 -20.00
N ASP A 64 1.80 -4.96 -20.42
CA ASP A 64 3.23 -4.73 -20.24
C ASP A 64 3.56 -3.74 -19.11
N THR A 65 2.55 -3.26 -18.37
CA THR A 65 2.76 -2.28 -17.30
C THR A 65 3.52 -2.88 -16.12
N ILE A 66 4.47 -2.12 -15.61
CA ILE A 66 5.22 -2.40 -14.39
C ILE A 66 4.91 -1.29 -13.39
N VAL A 67 4.33 -1.63 -12.26
CA VAL A 67 4.10 -0.67 -11.18
C VAL A 67 5.43 -0.35 -10.49
N VAL A 68 5.74 0.93 -10.28
CA VAL A 68 6.92 1.36 -9.51
C VAL A 68 6.51 2.34 -8.42
N GLU A 69 7.01 2.17 -7.19
CA GLU A 69 6.73 3.12 -6.09
C GLU A 69 7.96 3.27 -5.19
N PRO A 70 8.34 4.52 -4.87
CA PRO A 70 9.40 4.78 -3.89
C PRO A 70 8.82 4.64 -2.49
N THR A 71 9.07 3.51 -1.84
CA THR A 71 8.50 3.25 -0.51
C THR A 71 9.31 2.24 0.27
N SER A 72 9.48 2.51 1.54
CA SER A 72 10.15 1.62 2.49
C SER A 72 9.17 1.04 3.53
N GLY A 73 7.87 1.37 3.41
CA GLY A 73 6.88 1.09 4.45
C GLY A 73 5.73 0.19 4.00
N ASN A 74 4.65 0.30 4.74
CA ASN A 74 3.45 -0.51 4.54
C ASN A 74 2.78 -0.31 3.17
N THR A 75 2.97 0.85 2.53
CA THR A 75 2.48 1.07 1.16
C THR A 75 3.14 0.11 0.16
N GLY A 76 4.45 -0.12 0.29
CA GLY A 76 5.14 -1.10 -0.55
C GLY A 76 4.62 -2.52 -0.34
N ILE A 77 4.34 -2.89 0.91
CA ILE A 77 3.77 -4.22 1.24
C ILE A 77 2.37 -4.35 0.62
N ALA A 78 1.53 -3.33 0.77
CA ALA A 78 0.19 -3.32 0.20
C ALA A 78 0.21 -3.39 -1.33
N LEU A 79 1.04 -2.60 -2.00
CA LEU A 79 1.19 -2.64 -3.46
C LEU A 79 1.71 -4.00 -3.94
N ALA A 80 2.71 -4.56 -3.25
CA ALA A 80 3.23 -5.89 -3.58
C ALA A 80 2.15 -6.97 -3.47
N MET A 81 1.35 -6.96 -2.39
CA MET A 81 0.21 -7.87 -2.21
C MET A 81 -0.82 -7.73 -3.34
N VAL A 82 -1.26 -6.49 -3.63
CA VAL A 82 -2.28 -6.23 -4.67
C VAL A 82 -1.78 -6.62 -6.05
N CYS A 83 -0.54 -6.25 -6.38
CA CYS A 83 0.07 -6.58 -7.66
C CYS A 83 0.26 -8.09 -7.83
N ALA A 84 0.68 -8.81 -6.77
CA ALA A 84 0.75 -10.26 -6.78
C ALA A 84 -0.61 -10.91 -7.05
N ALA A 85 -1.67 -10.45 -6.37
CA ALA A 85 -3.03 -10.96 -6.55
C ALA A 85 -3.56 -10.74 -7.98
N ARG A 86 -3.09 -9.69 -8.67
CA ARG A 86 -3.56 -9.30 -10.02
C ARG A 86 -2.59 -9.66 -11.15
N GLY A 87 -1.47 -10.31 -10.84
CA GLY A 87 -0.45 -10.67 -11.83
C GLY A 87 0.25 -9.46 -12.47
N ILE A 88 0.35 -8.33 -11.75
CA ILE A 88 1.00 -7.11 -12.24
C ILE A 88 2.44 -7.07 -11.71
N PRO A 89 3.47 -6.94 -12.57
CA PRO A 89 4.83 -6.74 -12.11
C PRO A 89 4.97 -5.47 -11.26
N VAL A 90 5.74 -5.55 -10.16
CA VAL A 90 5.97 -4.40 -9.28
C VAL A 90 7.45 -4.26 -8.91
N VAL A 91 7.95 -3.06 -9.00
CA VAL A 91 9.30 -2.65 -8.60
C VAL A 91 9.19 -1.63 -7.46
N LEU A 92 9.89 -1.87 -6.37
CA LEU A 92 9.93 -0.93 -5.24
C LEU A 92 11.35 -0.38 -5.08
N THR A 93 11.45 0.93 -5.04
CA THR A 93 12.73 1.61 -4.78
C THR A 93 12.81 2.01 -3.33
N MET A 94 13.93 1.72 -2.67
CA MET A 94 14.11 2.02 -1.24
C MET A 94 15.59 2.11 -0.86
N PRO A 95 15.93 2.86 0.21
CA PRO A 95 17.29 2.87 0.74
C PRO A 95 17.76 1.49 1.19
N GLU A 96 19.01 1.17 0.96
CA GLU A 96 19.64 -0.10 1.39
C GLU A 96 19.66 -0.30 2.92
N THR A 97 19.41 0.76 3.69
CA THR A 97 19.31 0.73 5.15
C THR A 97 18.01 0.08 5.66
N MET A 98 17.05 -0.22 4.77
CA MET A 98 15.82 -0.91 5.16
C MET A 98 16.09 -2.33 5.65
N SER A 99 15.30 -2.76 6.65
CA SER A 99 15.50 -4.06 7.30
C SER A 99 15.44 -5.23 6.31
N VAL A 100 16.24 -6.26 6.58
CA VAL A 100 16.31 -7.47 5.74
C VAL A 100 14.96 -8.18 5.71
N GLU A 101 14.27 -8.26 6.86
CA GLU A 101 12.96 -8.91 7.00
C GLU A 101 11.92 -8.26 6.08
N ARG A 102 11.92 -6.93 6.01
CA ARG A 102 11.01 -6.20 5.11
C ARG A 102 11.30 -6.48 3.65
N ARG A 103 12.59 -6.50 3.28
CA ARG A 103 12.99 -6.87 1.91
C ARG A 103 12.61 -8.30 1.56
N MET A 104 12.75 -9.23 2.51
CA MET A 104 12.33 -10.63 2.32
C MET A 104 10.81 -10.74 2.13
N LEU A 105 10.01 -10.03 2.93
CA LEU A 105 8.56 -10.01 2.80
C LEU A 105 8.11 -9.49 1.42
N LEU A 106 8.69 -8.39 0.96
CA LEU A 106 8.36 -7.82 -0.35
C LEU A 106 8.71 -8.78 -1.50
N ARG A 107 9.86 -9.44 -1.43
CA ARG A 107 10.25 -10.47 -2.40
C ARG A 107 9.34 -11.69 -2.34
N ALA A 108 8.85 -12.06 -1.16
CA ALA A 108 7.89 -13.16 -1.03
C ALA A 108 6.56 -12.88 -1.73
N TYR A 109 6.17 -11.60 -1.84
CA TYR A 109 5.05 -11.17 -2.67
C TYR A 109 5.42 -11.06 -4.17
N GLY A 110 6.66 -11.32 -4.56
CA GLY A 110 7.10 -11.25 -5.95
C GLY A 110 7.54 -9.86 -6.42
N ALA A 111 7.74 -8.90 -5.51
CA ALA A 111 8.23 -7.57 -5.86
C ALA A 111 9.74 -7.58 -6.15
N ASP A 112 10.13 -6.92 -7.22
CA ASP A 112 11.52 -6.57 -7.48
C ASP A 112 11.93 -5.34 -6.66
N LEU A 113 13.15 -5.38 -6.09
CA LEU A 113 13.65 -4.32 -5.22
C LEU A 113 14.88 -3.67 -5.84
N ILE A 114 14.83 -2.35 -5.98
CA ILE A 114 15.99 -1.52 -6.32
C ILE A 114 16.42 -0.78 -5.07
N LEU A 115 17.60 -1.14 -4.58
CA LEU A 115 18.19 -0.51 -3.40
C LEU A 115 19.01 0.72 -3.83
N THR A 116 18.78 1.84 -3.17
CA THR A 116 19.53 3.08 -3.37
C THR A 116 20.50 3.32 -2.22
N PRO A 117 21.57 4.13 -2.41
CA PRO A 117 22.52 4.40 -1.33
C PRO A 117 21.83 4.92 -0.07
N GLY A 118 22.22 4.39 1.08
CA GLY A 118 21.64 4.76 2.36
C GLY A 118 21.79 6.25 2.70
N ALA A 119 22.89 6.86 2.26
CA ALA A 119 23.17 8.28 2.45
C ALA A 119 22.12 9.20 1.79
N ASP A 120 21.52 8.76 0.67
CA ASP A 120 20.53 9.53 -0.06
C ASP A 120 19.12 9.41 0.51
N GLY A 121 18.92 8.50 1.46
CA GLY A 121 17.64 8.27 2.12
C GLY A 121 16.48 8.05 1.15
N MET A 122 15.29 8.51 1.52
CA MET A 122 14.11 8.41 0.65
C MET A 122 14.19 9.29 -0.59
N ALA A 123 14.96 10.38 -0.58
CA ALA A 123 15.14 11.23 -1.75
C ALA A 123 15.80 10.46 -2.91
N GLY A 124 16.81 9.64 -2.61
CA GLY A 124 17.44 8.76 -3.59
C GLY A 124 16.49 7.73 -4.17
N ALA A 125 15.64 7.14 -3.32
CA ALA A 125 14.62 6.19 -3.77
C ALA A 125 13.57 6.84 -4.70
N ILE A 126 13.13 8.06 -4.38
CA ILE A 126 12.20 8.83 -5.22
C ILE A 126 12.84 9.15 -6.55
N ALA A 127 14.05 9.69 -6.55
CA ALA A 127 14.77 10.02 -7.78
C ALA A 127 14.94 8.80 -8.70
N LYS A 128 15.22 7.62 -8.12
CA LYS A 128 15.35 6.37 -8.88
C LYS A 128 14.01 5.91 -9.49
N ALA A 129 12.91 6.02 -8.76
CA ALA A 129 11.58 5.71 -9.30
C ALA A 129 11.21 6.66 -10.46
N GLU A 130 11.48 7.96 -10.31
CA GLU A 130 11.24 8.94 -11.36
C GLU A 130 12.11 8.71 -12.60
N GLU A 131 13.37 8.31 -12.42
CA GLU A 131 14.25 7.91 -13.52
C GLU A 131 13.66 6.75 -14.32
N LEU A 132 13.16 5.71 -13.64
CA LEU A 132 12.52 4.57 -14.30
C LEU A 132 11.30 4.99 -15.12
N VAL A 133 10.42 5.78 -14.54
CA VAL A 133 9.22 6.29 -15.24
C VAL A 133 9.59 7.13 -16.48
N LYS A 134 10.65 7.92 -16.39
CA LYS A 134 11.14 8.74 -17.54
C LYS A 134 11.82 7.90 -18.61
N SER A 135 12.47 6.80 -18.24
CA SER A 135 13.28 5.99 -19.16
C SER A 135 12.47 4.96 -19.95
N ASP A 136 11.33 4.51 -19.40
CA ASP A 136 10.55 3.44 -20.00
C ASP A 136 9.04 3.66 -19.73
N PRO A 137 8.22 3.80 -20.79
CA PRO A 137 6.78 4.09 -20.67
C PRO A 137 5.94 2.94 -20.11
N ARG A 138 6.53 1.77 -19.84
CA ARG A 138 5.86 0.68 -19.15
C ARG A 138 5.72 0.93 -17.64
N TYR A 139 6.61 1.76 -17.08
CA TYR A 139 6.54 2.06 -15.64
C TYR A 139 5.39 3.01 -15.32
N LEU A 140 4.55 2.61 -14.39
CA LEU A 140 3.47 3.40 -13.81
C LEU A 140 3.75 3.62 -12.32
N MET A 141 3.84 4.88 -11.90
CA MET A 141 4.03 5.23 -10.48
C MET A 141 2.70 5.70 -9.90
N PRO A 142 2.08 4.94 -8.96
CA PRO A 142 0.83 5.30 -8.30
C PRO A 142 0.90 6.61 -7.53
N GLN A 143 2.06 6.97 -6.95
CA GLN A 143 2.26 8.24 -6.26
C GLN A 143 1.34 8.42 -5.04
N GLN A 144 1.54 7.65 -3.98
CA GLN A 144 0.64 7.64 -2.81
C GLN A 144 0.31 9.02 -2.24
N PHE A 145 1.24 9.98 -2.31
CA PHE A 145 1.06 11.32 -1.72
C PHE A 145 0.28 12.30 -2.63
N ALA A 146 0.25 12.04 -3.94
CA ALA A 146 -0.42 12.88 -4.92
C ALA A 146 -1.69 12.24 -5.49
N ASN A 147 -1.89 10.95 -5.28
CA ASN A 147 -2.99 10.18 -5.88
C ASN A 147 -4.32 10.47 -5.17
N PRO A 148 -5.34 10.99 -5.87
CA PRO A 148 -6.65 11.30 -5.28
C PRO A 148 -7.41 10.05 -4.80
N ALA A 149 -7.09 8.85 -5.31
CA ALA A 149 -7.68 7.59 -4.84
C ALA A 149 -7.35 7.29 -3.37
N ASN A 150 -6.18 7.78 -2.87
CA ASN A 150 -5.80 7.63 -1.47
C ASN A 150 -6.83 8.30 -0.53
N PRO A 151 -7.06 9.62 -0.52
CA PRO A 151 -8.07 10.19 0.36
C PRO A 151 -9.49 9.73 0.00
N ALA A 152 -9.78 9.40 -1.25
CA ALA A 152 -11.11 8.96 -1.68
C ALA A 152 -11.52 7.62 -1.04
N ILE A 153 -10.62 6.64 -0.95
CA ILE A 153 -10.95 5.35 -0.31
C ILE A 153 -11.27 5.51 1.17
N HIS A 154 -10.58 6.41 1.87
CA HIS A 154 -10.84 6.65 3.28
C HIS A 154 -12.20 7.34 3.51
N ARG A 155 -12.62 8.24 2.61
CA ARG A 155 -13.98 8.82 2.66
C ARG A 155 -15.04 7.77 2.41
N ARG A 156 -14.83 6.88 1.44
CA ARG A 156 -15.81 5.88 1.01
C ARG A 156 -15.92 4.68 1.95
N THR A 157 -14.87 4.35 2.69
CA THR A 157 -14.82 3.14 3.52
C THR A 157 -14.47 3.43 4.97
N THR A 158 -13.27 3.89 5.27
CA THR A 158 -12.77 4.05 6.63
C THR A 158 -13.66 4.97 7.46
N ALA A 159 -14.12 6.09 6.89
CA ALA A 159 -15.01 7.03 7.56
C ALA A 159 -16.37 6.40 7.86
N GLU A 160 -16.96 5.72 6.88
CA GLU A 160 -18.24 5.02 7.04
C GLU A 160 -18.17 3.86 8.04
N GLU A 161 -17.03 3.20 8.14
CA GLU A 161 -16.81 2.13 9.12
C GLU A 161 -16.67 2.67 10.57
N ILE A 162 -16.28 3.93 10.73
CA ILE A 162 -16.13 4.57 12.04
C ILE A 162 -17.44 5.22 12.49
N TRP A 163 -18.18 5.85 11.57
CA TRP A 163 -19.39 6.61 11.84
C TRP A 163 -20.62 5.71 11.94
#